data_89748518e0b4bb0d4fa32a5c6f2d5f6e
#
_entry.id   89748518e0b4bb0d4fa32a5c6f2d5f6e
#
_cell.length_a   1.000
_cell.length_b   1.000
_cell.length_c   1.000
_cell.angle_alpha   90.00
_cell.angle_beta   90.00
_cell.angle_gamma   90.00
#
_symmetry.space_group_name_H-M   'P 1'
#
loop_
_entity.id
_entity.type
_entity.pdbx_description
1 polymer ?
#
loop_
_entity_poly.entity_id
_entity_poly.type
_entity_poly.pdbx_seq_one_letter_code
_entity_poly.pdbx_strand_id
1 'polypeptide(L)'
;MEMRTVFVVLWTTIVLLKLAIATRLPLFVDEAFYWLEGQHPAFAYSDLPGLTAWLIRIGTEVFGDGLLAVRLPFIAISALVPWLVVRLAREFDPEAAWISGCAALLLPLLGSLGVMALPDAMLALATLMCLDAGVRLLRGVTHGGALLLALGLSLGALSHYRFIAVIGVGIVALLAIDRGREALRDPRVWIAIATGAAAWIPLLVWNVDNAEAGLRFQMVDRHPWALHADGWQFIVIQAVMVTPLLFAALLIAAWRLRRAPDDAARFLAMSGGLMVLGFFALGFVADTERASFHWPLPGYLALLPLVGFVLLAWPRWLRIATWATLALGFIGVVGYYAAVSVPEVRERSAGLKWYPSNFAGWDALADAVREELAAMPADTVLVADNFKIGAELGFALGDPRIRVLDHPLNRHHGRAPQLQLWHLQLDDRAELAGRPVLLVTGANDVKFSALLQRYQTICARMGALPVSRVVNADRGAQRFILSRFEADAVPGEGDCVTPALAYVDQPLAGARVDAPFEVRGWAVKDGSGVASVVVTLDGVPVADAQYGASNPWIVERFLGGDSRDPAGADIGFTATVDPAPLTPGRHWLGLEITGHDGSVERWAEQPIEVGPAR
;
A
#
# COMPACT_ATOMS: atom_id res chain seq x y z
N MET A 1 -31.77 17.89 -15.67
CA MET A 1 -30.76 17.12 -16.43
C MET A 1 -31.09 15.65 -16.25
N GLU A 2 -31.20 14.88 -17.31
CA GLU A 2 -31.48 13.44 -17.21
C GLU A 2 -30.38 12.73 -16.44
N MET A 3 -30.72 11.76 -15.60
CA MET A 3 -29.74 11.02 -14.79
C MET A 3 -28.65 10.35 -15.64
N ARG A 4 -28.98 9.95 -16.87
CA ARG A 4 -27.99 9.45 -17.84
C ARG A 4 -26.90 10.49 -18.13
N THR A 5 -27.29 11.73 -18.40
CA THR A 5 -26.33 12.82 -18.65
C THR A 5 -25.45 13.10 -17.46
N VAL A 6 -26.04 13.10 -16.24
CA VAL A 6 -25.26 13.21 -14.98
C VAL A 6 -24.22 12.10 -14.88
N PHE A 7 -24.63 10.86 -15.11
CA PHE A 7 -23.71 9.70 -15.07
C PHE A 7 -22.56 9.84 -16.07
N VAL A 8 -22.84 10.17 -17.33
CA VAL A 8 -21.82 10.31 -18.38
C VAL A 8 -20.82 11.43 -18.04
N VAL A 9 -21.31 12.59 -17.58
CA VAL A 9 -20.46 13.71 -17.19
C VAL A 9 -19.57 13.31 -15.99
N LEU A 10 -20.14 12.72 -14.95
CA LEU A 10 -19.38 12.24 -13.79
C LEU A 10 -18.33 11.20 -14.21
N TRP A 11 -18.73 10.22 -15.01
CA TRP A 11 -17.84 9.17 -15.50
C TRP A 11 -16.64 9.74 -16.26
N THR A 12 -16.91 10.63 -17.22
CA THR A 12 -15.85 11.29 -18.01
C THR A 12 -14.91 12.08 -17.10
N THR A 13 -15.48 12.89 -16.19
CA THR A 13 -14.70 13.71 -15.26
C THR A 13 -13.81 12.84 -14.37
N ILE A 14 -14.35 11.75 -13.82
CA ILE A 14 -13.62 10.85 -12.94
C ILE A 14 -12.50 10.12 -13.69
N VAL A 15 -12.75 9.64 -14.90
CA VAL A 15 -11.72 8.99 -15.74
C VAL A 15 -10.59 9.96 -16.06
N LEU A 16 -10.91 11.18 -16.50
CA LEU A 16 -9.89 12.19 -16.77
C LEU A 16 -9.08 12.57 -15.52
N LEU A 17 -9.75 12.68 -14.37
CA LEU A 17 -9.08 12.94 -13.09
C LEU A 17 -8.15 11.80 -12.69
N LYS A 18 -8.58 10.54 -12.84
CA LYS A 18 -7.71 9.37 -12.60
C LYS A 18 -6.48 9.38 -13.52
N LEU A 19 -6.66 9.68 -14.81
CA LEU A 19 -5.54 9.80 -15.75
C LEU A 19 -4.56 10.90 -15.32
N ALA A 20 -5.07 12.08 -14.92
CA ALA A 20 -4.23 13.18 -14.45
C ALA A 20 -3.46 12.84 -13.17
N ILE A 21 -4.09 12.15 -12.21
CA ILE A 21 -3.42 11.69 -10.98
C ILE A 21 -2.36 10.62 -11.33
N ALA A 22 -2.71 9.65 -12.17
CA ALA A 22 -1.84 8.53 -12.52
C ALA A 22 -0.51 8.94 -13.18
N THR A 23 -0.47 10.11 -13.85
CA THR A 23 0.75 10.65 -14.46
C THR A 23 1.73 11.26 -13.46
N ARG A 24 1.30 11.57 -12.23
CA ARG A 24 2.09 12.33 -11.24
C ARG A 24 2.26 11.62 -9.89
N LEU A 25 1.31 10.76 -9.54
CA LEU A 25 1.38 9.99 -8.30
C LEU A 25 2.56 9.02 -8.37
N PRO A 26 3.56 9.08 -7.49
CA PRO A 26 4.62 8.08 -7.44
C PRO A 26 4.06 6.67 -7.35
N LEU A 27 4.81 5.64 -7.69
CA LEU A 27 4.34 4.27 -7.50
C LEU A 27 4.08 4.01 -6.01
N PHE A 28 3.07 3.22 -5.77
CA PHE A 28 2.88 2.57 -4.49
C PHE A 28 3.80 1.35 -4.44
N VAL A 29 4.41 1.10 -3.32
CA VAL A 29 5.43 0.03 -3.17
C VAL A 29 5.00 -1.32 -3.77
N ASP A 30 3.71 -1.70 -3.64
CA ASP A 30 3.23 -2.93 -4.25
C ASP A 30 3.17 -2.84 -5.79
N GLU A 31 2.88 -1.66 -6.37
CA GLU A 31 2.92 -1.47 -7.84
C GLU A 31 4.32 -1.69 -8.39
N ALA A 32 5.34 -1.16 -7.70
CA ALA A 32 6.73 -1.35 -8.06
C ALA A 32 7.14 -2.84 -7.99
N PHE A 33 6.66 -3.55 -6.97
CA PHE A 33 6.92 -5.00 -6.88
C PHE A 33 6.17 -5.79 -7.95
N TYR A 34 4.92 -5.44 -8.28
CA TYR A 34 4.19 -6.07 -9.38
C TYR A 34 4.79 -5.75 -10.76
N TRP A 35 5.44 -4.59 -10.91
CA TRP A 35 6.27 -4.33 -12.10
C TRP A 35 7.45 -5.31 -12.16
N LEU A 36 8.14 -5.53 -11.03
CA LEU A 36 9.23 -6.50 -10.95
C LEU A 36 8.73 -7.92 -11.25
N GLU A 37 7.55 -8.33 -10.75
CA GLU A 37 6.90 -9.58 -11.12
C GLU A 37 6.65 -9.67 -12.63
N GLY A 38 6.24 -8.57 -13.26
CA GLY A 38 6.05 -8.47 -14.70
C GLY A 38 7.33 -8.68 -15.51
N GLN A 39 8.52 -8.40 -14.92
CA GLN A 39 9.80 -8.72 -15.55
C GLN A 39 10.13 -10.24 -15.51
N HIS A 40 9.44 -11.00 -14.64
CA HIS A 40 9.60 -12.46 -14.47
C HIS A 40 8.25 -13.18 -14.69
N PRO A 41 7.71 -13.24 -15.94
CA PRO A 41 6.35 -13.73 -16.17
C PRO A 41 6.12 -15.15 -15.64
N ALA A 42 5.12 -15.31 -14.77
CA ALA A 42 4.69 -16.56 -14.21
C ALA A 42 3.16 -16.59 -14.05
N PHE A 43 2.56 -17.77 -13.87
CA PHE A 43 1.12 -17.89 -13.61
C PHE A 43 0.74 -17.46 -12.18
N ALA A 44 1.66 -17.60 -11.23
CA ALA A 44 1.50 -17.14 -9.86
C ALA A 44 2.83 -16.68 -9.27
N TYR A 45 2.74 -15.95 -8.20
CA TYR A 45 3.85 -15.48 -7.37
C TYR A 45 3.58 -15.82 -5.91
N SER A 46 4.55 -15.57 -5.05
CA SER A 46 4.46 -15.93 -3.62
C SER A 46 3.37 -15.17 -2.85
N ASP A 47 2.74 -14.19 -3.43
CA ASP A 47 1.68 -13.40 -2.82
C ASP A 47 0.38 -13.34 -3.64
N LEU A 48 0.46 -13.34 -4.98
CA LEU A 48 -0.68 -13.16 -5.88
C LEU A 48 -0.61 -14.07 -7.13
N PRO A 49 -1.77 -14.34 -7.76
CA PRO A 49 -1.82 -14.82 -9.15
C PRO A 49 -1.27 -13.80 -10.14
N GLY A 50 -0.82 -14.25 -11.32
CA GLY A 50 -0.03 -13.48 -12.26
C GLY A 50 -0.71 -12.34 -13.01
N LEU A 51 -2.05 -12.25 -13.03
CA LEU A 51 -2.77 -11.33 -13.92
C LEU A 51 -2.42 -9.86 -13.71
N THR A 52 -2.19 -9.43 -12.45
CA THR A 52 -1.79 -8.05 -12.13
C THR A 52 -0.45 -7.71 -12.77
N ALA A 53 0.54 -8.58 -12.60
CA ALA A 53 1.87 -8.41 -13.19
C ALA A 53 1.83 -8.44 -14.73
N TRP A 54 1.01 -9.31 -15.33
CA TRP A 54 0.85 -9.37 -16.79
C TRP A 54 0.25 -8.08 -17.36
N LEU A 55 -0.75 -7.50 -16.70
CA LEU A 55 -1.35 -6.23 -17.13
C LEU A 55 -0.37 -5.07 -17.05
N ILE A 56 0.41 -5.00 -15.97
CA ILE A 56 1.48 -4.01 -15.85
C ILE A 56 2.50 -4.20 -16.97
N ARG A 57 2.95 -5.43 -17.22
CA ARG A 57 3.86 -5.76 -18.30
C ARG A 57 3.33 -5.34 -19.67
N ILE A 58 2.05 -5.64 -19.98
CA ILE A 58 1.41 -5.21 -21.22
C ILE A 58 1.40 -3.67 -21.32
N GLY A 59 1.06 -2.98 -20.24
CA GLY A 59 1.06 -1.52 -20.21
C GLY A 59 2.44 -0.94 -20.50
N THR A 60 3.49 -1.45 -19.84
CA THR A 60 4.86 -0.96 -20.01
C THR A 60 5.48 -1.35 -21.35
N GLU A 61 5.19 -2.52 -21.89
CA GLU A 61 5.64 -2.93 -23.23
C GLU A 61 5.04 -2.05 -24.35
N VAL A 62 3.78 -1.64 -24.20
CA VAL A 62 3.08 -0.84 -25.22
C VAL A 62 3.42 0.65 -25.13
N PHE A 63 3.53 1.19 -23.91
CA PHE A 63 3.64 2.64 -23.66
C PHE A 63 4.98 3.07 -23.05
N GLY A 64 5.91 2.15 -22.84
CA GLY A 64 7.19 2.39 -22.17
C GLY A 64 7.07 2.40 -20.63
N ASP A 65 8.21 2.29 -19.95
CA ASP A 65 8.25 2.31 -18.48
C ASP A 65 7.94 3.71 -17.95
N GLY A 66 6.75 3.84 -17.36
CA GLY A 66 6.27 5.09 -16.80
C GLY A 66 5.05 4.91 -15.90
N LEU A 67 4.82 5.86 -15.02
CA LEU A 67 3.74 5.81 -14.02
C LEU A 67 2.37 5.54 -14.64
N LEU A 68 2.05 6.22 -15.75
CA LEU A 68 0.78 6.03 -16.45
C LEU A 68 0.71 4.67 -17.13
N ALA A 69 1.80 4.20 -17.73
CA ALA A 69 1.84 2.92 -18.44
C ALA A 69 1.52 1.74 -17.51
N VAL A 70 2.08 1.75 -16.29
CA VAL A 70 1.79 0.79 -15.23
C VAL A 70 0.29 0.75 -14.90
N ARG A 71 -0.39 1.90 -14.86
CA ARG A 71 -1.76 2.07 -14.36
C ARG A 71 -2.84 2.06 -15.44
N LEU A 72 -2.49 2.33 -16.69
CA LEU A 72 -3.46 2.50 -17.77
C LEU A 72 -4.40 1.31 -17.96
N PRO A 73 -3.95 0.03 -17.94
CA PRO A 73 -4.85 -1.12 -18.01
C PRO A 73 -5.88 -1.13 -16.87
N PHE A 74 -5.46 -0.78 -15.65
CA PHE A 74 -6.34 -0.77 -14.47
C PHE A 74 -7.33 0.38 -14.49
N ILE A 75 -6.95 1.56 -15.00
CA ILE A 75 -7.87 2.69 -15.23
C ILE A 75 -8.91 2.29 -16.26
N ALA A 76 -8.53 1.67 -17.37
CA ALA A 76 -9.46 1.22 -18.41
C ALA A 76 -10.47 0.19 -17.86
N ILE A 77 -9.99 -0.79 -17.08
CA ILE A 77 -10.85 -1.78 -16.43
C ILE A 77 -11.80 -1.12 -15.43
N SER A 78 -11.28 -0.23 -14.58
CA SER A 78 -12.09 0.47 -13.58
C SER A 78 -13.15 1.37 -14.21
N ALA A 79 -12.90 1.91 -15.40
CA ALA A 79 -13.86 2.71 -16.14
C ALA A 79 -15.07 1.89 -16.65
N LEU A 80 -14.91 0.58 -16.86
CA LEU A 80 -16.00 -0.33 -17.25
C LEU A 80 -16.93 -0.68 -16.08
N VAL A 81 -16.41 -0.71 -14.85
CA VAL A 81 -17.14 -1.18 -13.67
C VAL A 81 -18.47 -0.46 -13.45
N PRO A 82 -18.56 0.89 -13.45
CA PRO A 82 -19.85 1.59 -13.26
C PRO A 82 -20.85 1.30 -14.39
N TRP A 83 -20.39 1.10 -15.61
CA TRP A 83 -21.24 0.72 -16.74
C TRP A 83 -21.84 -0.67 -16.57
N LEU A 84 -21.08 -1.63 -16.01
CA LEU A 84 -21.58 -2.96 -15.70
C LEU A 84 -22.61 -2.91 -14.57
N VAL A 85 -22.41 -2.04 -13.57
CA VAL A 85 -23.42 -1.79 -12.53
C VAL A 85 -24.72 -1.23 -13.14
N VAL A 86 -24.64 -0.21 -14.02
CA VAL A 86 -25.81 0.33 -14.74
C VAL A 86 -26.48 -0.77 -15.56
N ARG A 87 -25.69 -1.59 -16.28
CA ARG A 87 -26.23 -2.68 -17.09
C ARG A 87 -27.01 -3.69 -16.24
N LEU A 88 -26.45 -4.14 -15.12
CA LEU A 88 -27.12 -5.04 -14.20
C LEU A 88 -28.39 -4.42 -13.59
N ALA A 89 -28.31 -3.16 -13.15
CA ALA A 89 -29.43 -2.46 -12.57
C ALA A 89 -30.61 -2.26 -13.54
N ARG A 90 -30.32 -2.11 -14.85
CA ARG A 90 -31.34 -1.98 -15.90
C ARG A 90 -32.22 -3.23 -16.06
N GLU A 91 -31.74 -4.39 -15.62
CA GLU A 91 -32.51 -5.61 -15.61
C GLU A 91 -33.74 -5.53 -14.67
N PHE A 92 -33.73 -4.58 -13.73
CA PHE A 92 -34.76 -4.37 -12.74
C PHE A 92 -35.55 -3.08 -12.96
N ASP A 93 -34.85 -1.97 -13.19
CA ASP A 93 -35.44 -0.65 -13.41
C ASP A 93 -34.50 0.26 -14.24
N PRO A 94 -34.91 0.68 -15.46
CA PRO A 94 -34.10 1.52 -16.31
C PRO A 94 -33.79 2.92 -15.76
N GLU A 95 -34.67 3.51 -14.91
CA GLU A 95 -34.45 4.82 -14.31
C GLU A 95 -33.56 4.70 -13.05
N ALA A 96 -33.84 3.75 -12.17
CA ALA A 96 -33.03 3.47 -10.99
C ALA A 96 -31.60 3.04 -11.34
N ALA A 97 -31.38 2.49 -12.54
CA ALA A 97 -30.08 2.05 -13.00
C ALA A 97 -29.03 3.17 -13.06
N TRP A 98 -29.42 4.36 -13.52
CA TRP A 98 -28.51 5.50 -13.59
C TRP A 98 -28.15 6.06 -12.20
N ILE A 99 -29.09 5.95 -11.24
CA ILE A 99 -28.88 6.27 -9.83
C ILE A 99 -27.82 5.30 -9.24
N SER A 100 -27.98 4.00 -9.47
CA SER A 100 -27.02 2.97 -9.06
C SER A 100 -25.63 3.20 -9.67
N GLY A 101 -25.58 3.57 -10.96
CA GLY A 101 -24.32 3.93 -11.64
C GLY A 101 -23.64 5.16 -11.04
N CYS A 102 -24.39 6.22 -10.75
CA CYS A 102 -23.85 7.41 -10.08
C CYS A 102 -23.36 7.09 -8.66
N ALA A 103 -24.09 6.24 -7.92
CA ALA A 103 -23.65 5.77 -6.61
C ALA A 103 -22.35 4.95 -6.69
N ALA A 104 -22.20 4.10 -7.72
CA ALA A 104 -20.98 3.37 -8.00
C ALA A 104 -19.79 4.30 -8.30
N LEU A 105 -19.99 5.35 -9.10
CA LEU A 105 -18.96 6.34 -9.44
C LEU A 105 -18.47 7.12 -8.22
N LEU A 106 -19.37 7.48 -7.32
CA LEU A 106 -19.07 8.30 -6.14
C LEU A 106 -18.73 7.46 -4.90
N LEU A 107 -18.90 6.13 -4.94
CA LEU A 107 -18.43 5.25 -3.87
C LEU A 107 -16.90 5.38 -3.74
N PRO A 108 -16.36 5.82 -2.59
CA PRO A 108 -14.92 6.07 -2.43
C PRO A 108 -14.03 4.91 -2.89
N LEU A 109 -14.40 3.67 -2.55
CA LEU A 109 -13.66 2.47 -2.95
C LEU A 109 -13.62 2.25 -4.48
N LEU A 110 -14.70 2.55 -5.21
CA LEU A 110 -14.74 2.45 -6.67
C LEU A 110 -14.19 3.69 -7.36
N GLY A 111 -14.43 4.87 -6.77
CA GLY A 111 -13.90 6.12 -7.27
C GLY A 111 -12.37 6.15 -7.35
N SER A 112 -11.70 5.49 -6.40
CA SER A 112 -10.24 5.34 -6.39
C SER A 112 -9.74 4.09 -7.11
N LEU A 113 -10.62 3.17 -7.48
CA LEU A 113 -10.23 1.92 -8.15
C LEU A 113 -9.50 2.22 -9.48
N GLY A 114 -8.34 1.60 -9.67
CA GLY A 114 -7.53 1.76 -10.88
C GLY A 114 -6.62 3.00 -10.89
N VAL A 115 -6.67 3.87 -9.87
CA VAL A 115 -5.64 4.92 -9.67
C VAL A 115 -4.29 4.28 -9.36
N MET A 116 -4.31 3.13 -8.71
CA MET A 116 -3.16 2.26 -8.51
C MET A 116 -3.35 0.94 -9.27
N ALA A 117 -2.26 0.34 -9.72
CA ALA A 117 -2.24 -0.94 -10.41
C ALA A 117 -2.31 -2.10 -9.41
N LEU A 118 -3.48 -2.29 -8.81
CA LEU A 118 -3.75 -3.32 -7.79
C LEU A 118 -4.74 -4.38 -8.32
N PRO A 119 -4.72 -5.60 -7.79
CA PRO A 119 -5.56 -6.72 -8.26
C PRO A 119 -7.06 -6.47 -8.14
N ASP A 120 -7.47 -5.51 -7.28
CA ASP A 120 -8.89 -5.22 -7.00
C ASP A 120 -9.68 -4.75 -8.23
N ALA A 121 -9.04 -4.11 -9.21
CA ALA A 121 -9.70 -3.70 -10.45
C ALA A 121 -10.18 -4.93 -11.25
N MET A 122 -9.32 -5.94 -11.40
CA MET A 122 -9.67 -7.19 -12.08
C MET A 122 -10.64 -8.03 -11.26
N LEU A 123 -10.47 -8.07 -9.95
CA LEU A 123 -11.38 -8.75 -9.03
C LEU A 123 -12.81 -8.16 -9.13
N ALA A 124 -12.93 -6.83 -9.21
CA ALA A 124 -14.20 -6.14 -9.37
C ALA A 124 -14.86 -6.47 -10.71
N LEU A 125 -14.09 -6.44 -11.82
CA LEU A 125 -14.57 -6.82 -13.15
C LEU A 125 -15.05 -8.28 -13.16
N ALA A 126 -14.23 -9.21 -12.70
CA ALA A 126 -14.55 -10.63 -12.65
C ALA A 126 -15.81 -10.91 -11.79
N THR A 127 -15.92 -10.24 -10.64
CA THR A 127 -17.10 -10.33 -9.78
C THR A 127 -18.37 -9.90 -10.53
N LEU A 128 -18.35 -8.73 -11.19
CA LEU A 128 -19.51 -8.24 -11.95
C LEU A 128 -19.86 -9.14 -13.14
N MET A 129 -18.85 -9.71 -13.81
CA MET A 129 -19.09 -10.69 -14.88
C MET A 129 -19.79 -11.95 -14.35
N CYS A 130 -19.37 -12.47 -13.20
CA CYS A 130 -20.01 -13.62 -12.57
C CYS A 130 -21.44 -13.29 -12.08
N LEU A 131 -21.66 -12.10 -11.52
CA LEU A 131 -23.00 -11.66 -11.09
C LEU A 131 -23.94 -11.48 -12.28
N ASP A 132 -23.47 -10.86 -13.38
CA ASP A 132 -24.26 -10.72 -14.61
C ASP A 132 -24.56 -12.09 -15.25
N ALA A 133 -23.58 -12.99 -15.27
CA ALA A 133 -23.80 -14.36 -15.72
C ALA A 133 -24.87 -15.05 -14.84
N GLY A 134 -24.78 -14.95 -13.51
CA GLY A 134 -25.77 -15.50 -12.58
C GLY A 134 -27.19 -14.99 -12.85
N VAL A 135 -27.34 -13.66 -13.02
CA VAL A 135 -28.63 -13.04 -13.35
C VAL A 135 -29.20 -13.58 -14.66
N ARG A 136 -28.37 -13.71 -15.71
CA ARG A 136 -28.81 -14.27 -17.01
C ARG A 136 -29.20 -15.75 -16.91
N LEU A 137 -28.39 -16.55 -16.21
CA LEU A 137 -28.64 -17.98 -16.03
C LEU A 137 -29.95 -18.26 -15.27
N LEU A 138 -30.30 -17.41 -14.29
CA LEU A 138 -31.57 -17.49 -13.57
C LEU A 138 -32.78 -17.16 -14.46
N ARG A 139 -32.62 -16.37 -15.51
CA ARG A 139 -33.67 -16.08 -16.51
C ARG A 139 -33.77 -17.14 -17.60
N GLY A 140 -32.67 -17.82 -17.88
CA GLY A 140 -32.56 -18.90 -18.85
C GLY A 140 -31.12 -19.16 -19.24
N VAL A 141 -30.73 -20.43 -19.25
CA VAL A 141 -29.37 -20.81 -19.60
C VAL A 141 -29.12 -20.61 -21.10
N THR A 142 -28.16 -19.74 -21.42
CA THR A 142 -27.71 -19.47 -22.78
C THR A 142 -26.20 -19.68 -22.92
N HIS A 143 -25.70 -19.91 -24.12
CA HIS A 143 -24.26 -20.01 -24.39
C HIS A 143 -23.51 -18.73 -24.00
N GLY A 144 -24.11 -17.55 -24.25
CA GLY A 144 -23.53 -16.26 -23.88
C GLY A 144 -23.42 -16.09 -22.36
N GLY A 145 -24.43 -16.52 -21.58
CA GLY A 145 -24.39 -16.51 -20.12
C GLY A 145 -23.34 -17.48 -19.57
N ALA A 146 -23.26 -18.67 -20.14
CA ALA A 146 -22.25 -19.66 -19.74
C ALA A 146 -20.82 -19.19 -20.07
N LEU A 147 -20.60 -18.62 -21.27
CA LEU A 147 -19.31 -18.04 -21.64
C LEU A 147 -18.90 -16.88 -20.70
N LEU A 148 -19.84 -16.01 -20.37
CA LEU A 148 -19.59 -14.90 -19.46
C LEU A 148 -19.20 -15.41 -18.05
N LEU A 149 -19.86 -16.47 -17.58
CA LEU A 149 -19.50 -17.13 -16.33
C LEU A 149 -18.08 -17.71 -16.39
N ALA A 150 -17.76 -18.45 -17.46
CA ALA A 150 -16.44 -19.05 -17.67
C ALA A 150 -15.34 -17.99 -17.64
N LEU A 151 -15.51 -16.89 -18.38
CA LEU A 151 -14.56 -15.77 -18.43
C LEU A 151 -14.44 -15.08 -17.07
N GLY A 152 -15.56 -14.81 -16.38
CA GLY A 152 -15.55 -14.19 -15.05
C GLY A 152 -14.83 -15.07 -14.02
N LEU A 153 -15.10 -16.37 -13.99
CA LEU A 153 -14.43 -17.32 -13.10
C LEU A 153 -12.93 -17.40 -13.38
N SER A 154 -12.54 -17.44 -14.65
CA SER A 154 -11.11 -17.53 -15.05
C SER A 154 -10.35 -16.25 -14.70
N LEU A 155 -10.90 -15.08 -15.03
CA LEU A 155 -10.28 -13.78 -14.68
C LEU A 155 -10.17 -13.61 -13.16
N GLY A 156 -11.21 -14.02 -12.43
CA GLY A 156 -11.20 -13.95 -10.97
C GLY A 156 -10.14 -14.87 -10.34
N ALA A 157 -9.99 -16.08 -10.84
CA ALA A 157 -8.95 -17.02 -10.41
C ALA A 157 -7.55 -16.42 -10.58
N LEU A 158 -7.29 -15.81 -11.74
CA LEU A 158 -5.99 -15.21 -12.08
C LEU A 158 -5.75 -13.87 -11.42
N SER A 159 -6.77 -13.24 -10.79
CA SER A 159 -6.63 -11.92 -10.17
C SER A 159 -6.21 -11.98 -8.70
N HIS A 160 -6.88 -12.80 -7.89
CA HIS A 160 -6.58 -12.89 -6.46
C HIS A 160 -7.17 -14.16 -5.82
N TYR A 161 -6.42 -14.81 -4.93
CA TYR A 161 -6.89 -16.00 -4.17
C TYR A 161 -8.21 -15.75 -3.41
N ARG A 162 -8.49 -14.51 -2.96
CA ARG A 162 -9.76 -14.12 -2.30
C ARG A 162 -11.00 -14.32 -3.18
N PHE A 163 -10.84 -14.48 -4.49
CA PHE A 163 -11.97 -14.73 -5.40
C PHE A 163 -12.73 -16.01 -5.07
N ILE A 164 -12.12 -16.94 -4.34
CA ILE A 164 -12.80 -18.13 -3.82
C ILE A 164 -14.03 -17.79 -2.96
N ALA A 165 -14.01 -16.66 -2.25
CA ALA A 165 -15.16 -16.18 -1.48
C ALA A 165 -16.34 -15.79 -2.39
N VAL A 166 -16.05 -15.16 -3.54
CA VAL A 166 -17.07 -14.81 -4.55
C VAL A 166 -17.70 -16.09 -5.13
N ILE A 167 -16.88 -17.09 -5.45
CA ILE A 167 -17.34 -18.39 -5.95
C ILE A 167 -18.24 -19.07 -4.89
N GLY A 168 -17.76 -19.19 -3.66
CA GLY A 168 -18.48 -19.87 -2.58
C GLY A 168 -19.84 -19.21 -2.29
N VAL A 169 -19.87 -17.89 -2.17
CA VAL A 169 -21.10 -17.13 -1.93
C VAL A 169 -22.05 -17.25 -3.13
N GLY A 170 -21.54 -17.16 -4.36
CA GLY A 170 -22.34 -17.32 -5.57
C GLY A 170 -23.02 -18.69 -5.65
N ILE A 171 -22.29 -19.76 -5.32
CA ILE A 171 -22.84 -21.13 -5.27
C ILE A 171 -23.94 -21.22 -4.20
N VAL A 172 -23.71 -20.71 -2.99
CA VAL A 172 -24.71 -20.72 -1.90
C VAL A 172 -25.97 -19.96 -2.33
N ALA A 173 -25.84 -18.81 -2.94
CA ALA A 173 -26.96 -18.01 -3.42
C ALA A 173 -27.75 -18.74 -4.54
N LEU A 174 -27.08 -19.39 -5.49
CA LEU A 174 -27.75 -20.18 -6.54
C LEU A 174 -28.47 -21.39 -5.96
N LEU A 175 -27.87 -22.13 -5.04
CA LEU A 175 -28.49 -23.29 -4.38
C LEU A 175 -29.72 -22.93 -3.53
N ALA A 176 -29.76 -21.71 -3.00
CA ALA A 176 -30.91 -21.22 -2.24
C ALA A 176 -32.13 -20.84 -3.11
N ILE A 177 -31.98 -20.80 -4.44
CA ILE A 177 -33.00 -20.36 -5.40
C ILE A 177 -33.38 -21.55 -6.31
N ASP A 178 -34.70 -21.79 -6.52
CA ASP A 178 -35.17 -22.92 -7.31
C ASP A 178 -34.64 -22.89 -8.74
N ARG A 179 -34.75 -21.78 -9.44
CA ARG A 179 -34.18 -21.58 -10.78
C ARG A 179 -32.66 -21.67 -10.80
N GLY A 180 -31.99 -21.33 -9.70
CA GLY A 180 -30.55 -21.52 -9.56
C GLY A 180 -30.19 -23.00 -9.54
N ARG A 181 -30.95 -23.84 -8.81
CA ARG A 181 -30.78 -25.29 -8.81
C ARG A 181 -31.09 -25.90 -10.20
N GLU A 182 -32.07 -25.36 -10.92
CA GLU A 182 -32.37 -25.75 -12.29
C GLU A 182 -31.21 -25.40 -13.23
N ALA A 183 -30.68 -24.18 -13.16
CA ALA A 183 -29.54 -23.73 -13.95
C ALA A 183 -28.29 -24.60 -13.70
N LEU A 184 -28.05 -25.02 -12.45
CA LEU A 184 -26.95 -25.92 -12.10
C LEU A 184 -27.11 -27.35 -12.63
N ARG A 185 -28.28 -27.73 -13.20
CA ARG A 185 -28.47 -29.02 -13.91
C ARG A 185 -28.09 -28.94 -15.37
N ASP A 186 -27.93 -27.76 -15.95
CA ASP A 186 -27.58 -27.57 -17.33
C ASP A 186 -26.07 -27.82 -17.57
N PRO A 187 -25.71 -28.70 -18.53
CA PRO A 187 -24.31 -29.04 -18.80
C PRO A 187 -23.46 -27.86 -19.24
N ARG A 188 -24.05 -26.80 -19.84
CA ARG A 188 -23.33 -25.59 -20.26
C ARG A 188 -22.78 -24.83 -19.06
N VAL A 189 -23.52 -24.84 -17.94
CA VAL A 189 -23.07 -24.22 -16.68
C VAL A 189 -21.89 -24.99 -16.09
N TRP A 190 -21.93 -26.31 -16.14
CA TRP A 190 -20.81 -27.15 -15.68
C TRP A 190 -19.56 -26.99 -16.55
N ILE A 191 -19.72 -26.85 -17.88
CA ILE A 191 -18.60 -26.54 -18.78
C ILE A 191 -17.99 -25.18 -18.38
N ALA A 192 -18.82 -24.18 -18.10
CA ALA A 192 -18.33 -22.88 -17.65
C ALA A 192 -17.57 -22.96 -16.30
N ILE A 193 -18.13 -23.70 -15.34
CA ILE A 193 -17.48 -23.94 -14.03
C ILE A 193 -16.17 -24.71 -14.22
N ALA A 194 -16.16 -25.73 -15.04
CA ALA A 194 -14.95 -26.51 -15.33
C ALA A 194 -13.86 -25.66 -16.00
N THR A 195 -14.23 -24.76 -16.92
CA THR A 195 -13.31 -23.81 -17.54
C THR A 195 -12.72 -22.85 -16.50
N GLY A 196 -13.56 -22.29 -15.64
CA GLY A 196 -13.12 -21.44 -14.53
C GLY A 196 -12.23 -22.19 -13.53
N ALA A 197 -12.58 -23.43 -13.20
CA ALA A 197 -11.76 -24.29 -12.35
C ALA A 197 -10.40 -24.62 -12.99
N ALA A 198 -10.37 -24.84 -14.31
CA ALA A 198 -9.13 -25.08 -15.04
C ALA A 198 -8.15 -23.91 -14.95
N ALA A 199 -8.63 -22.66 -14.79
CA ALA A 199 -7.76 -21.49 -14.59
C ALA A 199 -7.01 -21.52 -13.25
N TRP A 200 -7.47 -22.33 -12.26
CA TRP A 200 -6.75 -22.53 -11.01
C TRP A 200 -5.59 -23.54 -11.14
N ILE A 201 -5.63 -24.43 -12.17
CA ILE A 201 -4.62 -25.49 -12.32
C ILE A 201 -3.21 -24.92 -12.38
N PRO A 202 -2.88 -23.93 -13.23
CA PRO A 202 -1.54 -23.36 -13.30
C PRO A 202 -1.10 -22.74 -11.96
N LEU A 203 -2.03 -22.13 -11.21
CA LEU A 203 -1.76 -21.54 -9.91
C LEU A 203 -1.43 -22.62 -8.86
N LEU A 204 -2.19 -23.71 -8.87
CA LEU A 204 -1.99 -24.84 -7.96
C LEU A 204 -0.68 -25.57 -8.28
N VAL A 205 -0.38 -25.81 -9.55
CA VAL A 205 0.89 -26.41 -9.99
C VAL A 205 2.05 -25.54 -9.53
N TRP A 206 2.01 -24.23 -9.80
CA TRP A 206 3.05 -23.30 -9.34
C TRP A 206 3.25 -23.37 -7.81
N ASN A 207 2.15 -23.40 -7.03
CA ASN A 207 2.25 -23.49 -5.58
C ASN A 207 2.87 -24.81 -5.11
N VAL A 208 2.52 -25.93 -5.72
CA VAL A 208 3.12 -27.24 -5.40
C VAL A 208 4.62 -27.24 -5.72
N ASP A 209 5.01 -26.69 -6.87
CA ASP A 209 6.41 -26.62 -7.29
C ASP A 209 7.25 -25.67 -6.44
N ASN A 210 6.61 -24.70 -5.75
CA ASN A 210 7.27 -23.65 -4.96
C ASN A 210 6.90 -23.70 -3.46
N ALA A 211 6.80 -24.91 -2.89
CA ALA A 211 6.56 -25.16 -1.46
C ALA A 211 5.30 -24.44 -0.91
N GLU A 212 4.25 -24.35 -1.73
CA GLU A 212 2.96 -23.72 -1.43
C GLU A 212 3.08 -22.22 -1.04
N ALA A 213 4.14 -21.54 -1.46
CA ALA A 213 4.50 -20.20 -1.01
C ALA A 213 3.32 -19.20 -1.04
N GLY A 214 2.55 -19.14 -2.14
CA GLY A 214 1.42 -18.22 -2.27
C GLY A 214 0.22 -18.63 -1.43
N LEU A 215 -0.18 -19.89 -1.45
CA LEU A 215 -1.32 -20.39 -0.66
C LEU A 215 -1.00 -20.34 0.84
N ARG A 216 0.19 -20.76 1.24
CA ARG A 216 0.65 -20.72 2.63
C ARG A 216 0.63 -19.29 3.17
N PHE A 217 1.17 -18.33 2.40
CA PHE A 217 1.14 -16.94 2.79
C PHE A 217 -0.29 -16.43 3.03
N GLN A 218 -1.22 -16.70 2.09
CA GLN A 218 -2.60 -16.18 2.19
C GLN A 218 -3.44 -16.88 3.25
N MET A 219 -3.21 -18.17 3.50
CA MET A 219 -4.07 -18.99 4.35
C MET A 219 -3.51 -19.23 5.76
N VAL A 220 -2.18 -19.17 5.93
CA VAL A 220 -1.51 -19.51 7.19
C VAL A 220 -0.71 -18.33 7.75
N ASP A 221 0.25 -17.82 6.97
CA ASP A 221 1.24 -16.87 7.51
C ASP A 221 0.67 -15.47 7.71
N ARG A 222 -0.39 -15.12 6.96
CA ARG A 222 -0.99 -13.78 6.98
C ARG A 222 -1.89 -13.56 8.20
N HIS A 223 -2.55 -14.60 8.70
CA HIS A 223 -3.59 -14.47 9.73
C HIS A 223 -3.32 -15.40 10.91
N PRO A 224 -3.39 -14.89 12.15
CA PRO A 224 -3.21 -15.71 13.35
C PRO A 224 -4.39 -16.65 13.61
N TRP A 225 -5.55 -16.43 12.95
CA TRP A 225 -6.81 -17.17 13.15
C TRP A 225 -7.27 -17.24 14.61
N ALA A 226 -6.92 -16.24 15.40
CA ALA A 226 -7.31 -16.12 16.81
C ALA A 226 -8.48 -15.15 16.97
N LEU A 227 -9.49 -15.55 17.75
CA LEU A 227 -10.66 -14.70 18.03
C LEU A 227 -10.24 -13.48 18.86
N HIS A 228 -10.59 -12.29 18.41
CA HIS A 228 -10.38 -11.04 19.13
C HIS A 228 -11.63 -10.16 19.10
N ALA A 229 -11.84 -9.38 20.17
CA ALA A 229 -13.04 -8.57 20.34
C ALA A 229 -13.09 -7.36 19.40
N ASP A 230 -11.96 -6.89 18.91
CA ASP A 230 -11.85 -5.66 18.12
C ASP A 230 -12.41 -5.76 16.70
N GLY A 231 -12.81 -6.96 16.27
CA GLY A 231 -13.41 -7.21 14.96
C GLY A 231 -14.63 -6.34 14.63
N TRP A 232 -15.35 -5.81 15.65
CA TRP A 232 -16.47 -4.89 15.43
C TRP A 232 -16.02 -3.57 14.77
N GLN A 233 -14.77 -3.15 14.96
CA GLN A 233 -14.22 -1.93 14.35
C GLN A 233 -14.25 -2.01 12.82
N PHE A 234 -14.18 -3.24 12.27
CA PHE A 234 -14.25 -3.45 10.83
C PHE A 234 -15.55 -2.92 10.22
N ILE A 235 -16.71 -3.06 10.90
CA ILE A 235 -17.97 -2.53 10.36
C ILE A 235 -18.01 -0.99 10.40
N VAL A 236 -17.39 -0.37 11.41
CA VAL A 236 -17.26 1.10 11.47
C VAL A 236 -16.38 1.61 10.34
N ILE A 237 -15.25 0.95 10.09
CA ILE A 237 -14.37 1.26 8.96
C ILE A 237 -15.14 1.13 7.64
N GLN A 238 -15.94 0.07 7.46
CA GLN A 238 -16.78 -0.10 6.26
C GLN A 238 -17.80 1.04 6.11
N ALA A 239 -18.47 1.44 7.19
CA ALA A 239 -19.41 2.55 7.16
C ALA A 239 -18.74 3.88 6.74
N VAL A 240 -17.48 4.09 7.10
CA VAL A 240 -16.71 5.28 6.66
C VAL A 240 -16.28 5.15 5.20
N MET A 241 -15.74 3.98 4.80
CA MET A 241 -15.20 3.75 3.46
C MET A 241 -16.27 3.71 2.35
N VAL A 242 -17.48 3.28 2.70
CA VAL A 242 -18.64 3.23 1.79
C VAL A 242 -19.51 4.48 1.89
N THR A 243 -19.28 5.31 2.88
CA THR A 243 -20.12 6.36 3.45
C THR A 243 -21.33 5.81 4.22
N PRO A 244 -21.67 6.39 5.40
CA PRO A 244 -22.64 5.77 6.31
C PRO A 244 -24.02 5.55 5.69
N LEU A 245 -24.52 6.52 4.93
CA LEU A 245 -25.87 6.44 4.36
C LEU A 245 -25.94 5.47 3.17
N LEU A 246 -24.92 5.44 2.30
CA LEU A 246 -24.89 4.44 1.23
C LEU A 246 -24.70 3.03 1.82
N PHE A 247 -23.84 2.86 2.83
CA PHE A 247 -23.68 1.58 3.50
C PHE A 247 -25.00 1.07 4.08
N ALA A 248 -25.76 1.93 4.77
CA ALA A 248 -27.10 1.60 5.26
C ALA A 248 -28.05 1.23 4.10
N ALA A 249 -28.03 1.97 2.98
CA ALA A 249 -28.88 1.67 1.81
C ALA A 249 -28.55 0.30 1.22
N LEU A 250 -27.26 -0.06 1.11
CA LEU A 250 -26.81 -1.36 0.61
C LEU A 250 -27.26 -2.50 1.55
N LEU A 251 -27.14 -2.34 2.87
CA LEU A 251 -27.60 -3.33 3.83
C LEU A 251 -29.14 -3.48 3.83
N ILE A 252 -29.87 -2.36 3.65
CA ILE A 252 -31.32 -2.39 3.48
C ILE A 252 -31.71 -3.11 2.20
N ALA A 253 -30.99 -2.88 1.08
CA ALA A 253 -31.21 -3.61 -0.18
C ALA A 253 -31.01 -5.11 0.02
N ALA A 254 -29.88 -5.50 0.63
CA ALA A 254 -29.61 -6.90 0.96
C ALA A 254 -30.75 -7.52 1.79
N TRP A 255 -31.15 -6.86 2.87
CA TRP A 255 -32.17 -7.39 3.78
C TRP A 255 -33.55 -7.48 3.16
N ARG A 256 -34.01 -6.43 2.47
CA ARG A 256 -35.37 -6.39 1.89
C ARG A 256 -35.49 -7.35 0.71
N LEU A 257 -34.48 -7.40 -0.17
CA LEU A 257 -34.55 -8.12 -1.43
C LEU A 257 -34.10 -9.59 -1.34
N ARG A 258 -33.56 -10.05 -0.20
CA ARG A 258 -33.24 -11.48 0.00
C ARG A 258 -34.44 -12.43 -0.12
N ARG A 259 -35.64 -11.91 -0.08
CA ARG A 259 -36.92 -12.63 -0.25
C ARG A 259 -37.74 -12.05 -1.41
N ALA A 260 -37.11 -11.31 -2.31
CA ALA A 260 -37.80 -10.76 -3.47
C ALA A 260 -38.42 -11.89 -4.31
N PRO A 261 -39.60 -11.64 -4.93
CA PRO A 261 -40.17 -12.61 -5.88
C PRO A 261 -39.31 -12.81 -7.13
N ASP A 262 -38.57 -11.78 -7.56
CA ASP A 262 -37.60 -11.88 -8.66
C ASP A 262 -36.33 -12.59 -8.16
N ASP A 263 -36.06 -13.75 -8.76
CA ASP A 263 -34.92 -14.59 -8.43
C ASP A 263 -33.57 -13.91 -8.68
N ALA A 264 -33.46 -13.04 -9.69
CA ALA A 264 -32.24 -12.30 -9.98
C ALA A 264 -31.95 -11.23 -8.90
N ALA A 265 -32.97 -10.51 -8.45
CA ALA A 265 -32.83 -9.55 -7.35
C ALA A 265 -32.48 -10.27 -6.05
N ARG A 266 -33.10 -11.43 -5.79
CA ARG A 266 -32.80 -12.28 -4.63
C ARG A 266 -31.36 -12.77 -4.66
N PHE A 267 -30.87 -13.23 -5.82
CA PHE A 267 -29.50 -13.69 -6.03
C PHE A 267 -28.48 -12.60 -5.70
N LEU A 268 -28.65 -11.40 -6.24
CA LEU A 268 -27.75 -10.28 -5.96
C LEU A 268 -27.79 -9.85 -4.48
N ALA A 269 -28.99 -9.77 -3.89
CA ALA A 269 -29.15 -9.40 -2.49
C ALA A 269 -28.50 -10.42 -1.54
N MET A 270 -28.66 -11.72 -1.82
CA MET A 270 -28.04 -12.80 -1.04
C MET A 270 -26.53 -12.81 -1.23
N SER A 271 -26.05 -12.73 -2.47
CA SER A 271 -24.61 -12.71 -2.77
C SER A 271 -23.93 -11.54 -2.07
N GLY A 272 -24.49 -10.34 -2.18
CA GLY A 272 -23.91 -9.16 -1.52
C GLY A 272 -24.00 -9.23 0.01
N GLY A 273 -25.15 -9.61 0.55
CA GLY A 273 -25.35 -9.73 1.99
C GLY A 273 -24.45 -10.77 2.64
N LEU A 274 -24.35 -11.96 2.06
CA LEU A 274 -23.48 -13.03 2.55
C LEU A 274 -22.00 -12.64 2.48
N MET A 275 -21.59 -11.95 1.41
CA MET A 275 -20.21 -11.49 1.26
C MET A 275 -19.84 -10.46 2.34
N VAL A 276 -20.69 -9.44 2.56
CA VAL A 276 -20.46 -8.43 3.61
C VAL A 276 -20.44 -9.07 4.99
N LEU A 277 -21.40 -9.98 5.26
CA LEU A 277 -21.46 -10.70 6.54
C LEU A 277 -20.21 -11.59 6.73
N GLY A 278 -19.78 -12.30 5.70
CA GLY A 278 -18.61 -13.18 5.73
C GLY A 278 -17.33 -12.41 6.07
N PHE A 279 -17.09 -11.28 5.42
CA PHE A 279 -15.94 -10.44 5.72
C PHE A 279 -16.03 -9.73 7.07
N PHE A 280 -17.25 -9.38 7.52
CA PHE A 280 -17.45 -8.90 8.88
C PHE A 280 -17.09 -9.98 9.91
N ALA A 281 -17.56 -11.21 9.71
CA ALA A 281 -17.21 -12.34 10.58
C ALA A 281 -15.70 -12.63 10.55
N LEU A 282 -15.07 -12.54 9.37
CA LEU A 282 -13.63 -12.69 9.21
C LEU A 282 -12.85 -11.65 10.01
N GLY A 283 -13.38 -10.42 10.15
CA GLY A 283 -12.76 -9.36 10.94
C GLY A 283 -12.53 -9.72 12.42
N PHE A 284 -13.22 -10.72 12.96
CA PHE A 284 -13.01 -11.18 14.34
C PHE A 284 -11.91 -12.25 14.50
N VAL A 285 -11.38 -12.80 13.41
CA VAL A 285 -10.37 -13.86 13.44
C VAL A 285 -9.14 -13.54 12.58
N ALA A 286 -9.23 -12.56 11.69
CA ALA A 286 -8.12 -12.09 10.88
C ALA A 286 -7.30 -11.05 11.66
N ASP A 287 -6.02 -10.91 11.28
CA ASP A 287 -5.18 -9.85 11.80
C ASP A 287 -5.78 -8.47 11.47
N THR A 288 -6.01 -7.64 12.49
CA THR A 288 -6.62 -6.31 12.35
C THR A 288 -5.76 -5.34 11.54
N GLU A 289 -4.43 -5.48 11.60
CA GLU A 289 -3.50 -4.67 10.82
C GLU A 289 -3.49 -5.07 9.34
N ARG A 290 -3.84 -6.33 9.03
CA ARG A 290 -3.80 -6.91 7.68
C ARG A 290 -5.18 -7.09 7.05
N ALA A 291 -6.28 -6.97 7.82
CA ALA A 291 -7.64 -7.01 7.30
C ALA A 291 -7.94 -5.71 6.56
N SER A 292 -7.75 -5.72 5.24
CA SER A 292 -7.88 -4.52 4.43
C SER A 292 -9.34 -4.11 4.22
N PHE A 293 -9.62 -2.83 4.34
CA PHE A 293 -10.95 -2.21 4.24
C PHE A 293 -11.66 -2.46 2.89
N HIS A 294 -10.93 -2.77 1.82
CA HIS A 294 -11.49 -3.01 0.48
C HIS A 294 -11.99 -4.45 0.24
N TRP A 295 -11.76 -5.39 1.15
CA TRP A 295 -12.13 -6.80 0.96
C TRP A 295 -13.62 -7.05 0.70
N PRO A 296 -14.58 -6.32 1.33
CA PRO A 296 -16.01 -6.51 1.06
C PRO A 296 -16.49 -5.91 -0.27
N LEU A 297 -15.61 -5.26 -1.07
CA LEU A 297 -15.98 -4.65 -2.34
C LEU A 297 -16.82 -5.56 -3.26
N PRO A 298 -16.51 -6.86 -3.44
CA PRO A 298 -17.36 -7.76 -4.22
C PRO A 298 -18.82 -7.81 -3.73
N GLY A 299 -19.03 -7.73 -2.42
CA GLY A 299 -20.37 -7.68 -1.83
C GLY A 299 -21.10 -6.37 -2.18
N TYR A 300 -20.41 -5.25 -2.14
CA TYR A 300 -21.01 -3.96 -2.53
C TYR A 300 -21.32 -3.93 -4.02
N LEU A 301 -20.49 -4.52 -4.87
CA LEU A 301 -20.76 -4.65 -6.31
C LEU A 301 -22.03 -5.45 -6.60
N ALA A 302 -22.34 -6.47 -5.79
CA ALA A 302 -23.58 -7.22 -5.91
C ALA A 302 -24.82 -6.41 -5.46
N LEU A 303 -24.68 -5.51 -4.49
CA LEU A 303 -25.78 -4.71 -3.95
C LEU A 303 -26.03 -3.39 -4.70
N LEU A 304 -24.99 -2.82 -5.32
CA LEU A 304 -25.10 -1.56 -6.06
C LEU A 304 -26.19 -1.56 -7.15
N PRO A 305 -26.39 -2.62 -7.95
CA PRO A 305 -27.49 -2.65 -8.91
C PRO A 305 -28.89 -2.49 -8.28
N LEU A 306 -29.02 -2.85 -7.02
CA LEU A 306 -30.29 -2.83 -6.28
C LEU A 306 -30.49 -1.54 -5.45
N VAL A 307 -29.43 -0.75 -5.26
CA VAL A 307 -29.47 0.39 -4.33
C VAL A 307 -30.38 1.52 -4.83
N GLY A 308 -30.56 1.66 -6.15
CA GLY A 308 -31.45 2.65 -6.74
C GLY A 308 -32.88 2.58 -6.20
N PHE A 309 -33.42 1.38 -6.00
CA PHE A 309 -34.74 1.18 -5.41
C PHE A 309 -34.86 1.74 -3.99
N VAL A 310 -33.82 1.52 -3.18
CA VAL A 310 -33.81 2.00 -1.79
C VAL A 310 -33.72 3.53 -1.77
N LEU A 311 -32.84 4.10 -2.58
CA LEU A 311 -32.65 5.54 -2.64
C LEU A 311 -33.87 6.27 -3.17
N LEU A 312 -34.58 5.72 -4.16
CA LEU A 312 -35.84 6.30 -4.67
C LEU A 312 -36.95 6.26 -3.63
N ALA A 313 -36.99 5.23 -2.78
CA ALA A 313 -37.97 5.10 -1.72
C ALA A 313 -37.71 6.02 -0.51
N TRP A 314 -36.52 6.59 -0.41
CA TRP A 314 -36.16 7.47 0.71
C TRP A 314 -36.75 8.87 0.57
N PRO A 315 -37.02 9.58 1.69
CA PRO A 315 -37.44 10.96 1.67
C PRO A 315 -36.35 11.86 1.05
N ARG A 316 -36.77 12.96 0.46
CA ARG A 316 -35.88 13.85 -0.30
C ARG A 316 -34.62 14.28 0.47
N TRP A 317 -34.80 14.64 1.75
CA TRP A 317 -33.68 15.09 2.59
C TRP A 317 -32.62 14.00 2.78
N LEU A 318 -33.05 12.73 2.97
CA LEU A 318 -32.12 11.60 3.16
C LEU A 318 -31.38 11.28 1.85
N ARG A 319 -32.05 11.39 0.68
CA ARG A 319 -31.39 11.26 -0.62
C ARG A 319 -30.32 12.33 -0.81
N ILE A 320 -30.65 13.60 -0.50
CA ILE A 320 -29.70 14.71 -0.60
C ILE A 320 -28.49 14.46 0.32
N ALA A 321 -28.73 14.07 1.58
CA ALA A 321 -27.66 13.75 2.51
C ALA A 321 -26.78 12.59 2.03
N THR A 322 -27.36 11.56 1.40
CA THR A 322 -26.60 10.44 0.81
C THR A 322 -25.68 10.94 -0.32
N TRP A 323 -26.17 11.74 -1.25
CA TRP A 323 -25.34 12.28 -2.32
C TRP A 323 -24.26 13.23 -1.80
N ALA A 324 -24.57 14.03 -0.79
CA ALA A 324 -23.60 14.92 -0.17
C ALA A 324 -22.49 14.14 0.53
N THR A 325 -22.83 13.08 1.28
CA THR A 325 -21.81 12.24 1.96
C THR A 325 -20.99 11.43 0.95
N LEU A 326 -21.60 10.94 -0.15
CA LEU A 326 -20.88 10.28 -1.24
C LEU A 326 -19.90 11.23 -1.93
N ALA A 327 -20.35 12.44 -2.28
CA ALA A 327 -19.48 13.44 -2.90
C ALA A 327 -18.32 13.81 -1.97
N LEU A 328 -18.59 14.01 -0.67
CA LEU A 328 -17.57 14.31 0.32
C LEU A 328 -16.56 13.16 0.46
N GLY A 329 -17.03 11.91 0.56
CA GLY A 329 -16.17 10.73 0.65
C GLY A 329 -15.30 10.55 -0.60
N PHE A 330 -15.89 10.72 -1.79
CA PHE A 330 -15.18 10.68 -3.06
C PHE A 330 -14.10 11.77 -3.15
N ILE A 331 -14.46 13.03 -2.83
CA ILE A 331 -13.52 14.16 -2.82
C ILE A 331 -12.40 13.89 -1.81
N GLY A 332 -12.71 13.31 -0.64
CA GLY A 332 -11.70 12.96 0.37
C GLY A 332 -10.67 11.98 -0.16
N VAL A 333 -11.11 10.87 -0.77
CA VAL A 333 -10.18 9.83 -1.26
C VAL A 333 -9.42 10.27 -2.51
N VAL A 334 -10.11 10.81 -3.51
CA VAL A 334 -9.45 11.26 -4.74
C VAL A 334 -8.62 12.51 -4.50
N GLY A 335 -9.09 13.40 -3.62
CA GLY A 335 -8.34 14.56 -3.15
C GLY A 335 -7.05 14.17 -2.42
N TYR A 336 -7.08 13.09 -1.61
CA TYR A 336 -5.87 12.55 -1.00
C TYR A 336 -4.84 12.13 -2.06
N TYR A 337 -5.22 11.32 -3.07
CA TYR A 337 -4.28 10.92 -4.12
C TYR A 337 -3.78 12.11 -4.95
N ALA A 338 -4.65 13.09 -5.24
CA ALA A 338 -4.26 14.31 -5.92
C ALA A 338 -3.25 15.12 -5.07
N ALA A 339 -3.48 15.23 -3.77
CA ALA A 339 -2.57 15.90 -2.84
C ALA A 339 -1.21 15.19 -2.74
N VAL A 340 -1.22 13.86 -2.62
CA VAL A 340 0.01 13.04 -2.58
C VAL A 340 0.79 13.10 -3.89
N SER A 341 0.14 13.41 -5.02
CA SER A 341 0.81 13.61 -6.31
C SER A 341 1.66 14.88 -6.37
N VAL A 342 1.54 15.78 -5.37
CA VAL A 342 2.23 17.08 -5.31
C VAL A 342 3.39 17.00 -4.30
N PRO A 343 4.67 17.14 -4.72
CA PRO A 343 5.84 17.05 -3.85
C PRO A 343 5.77 17.95 -2.62
N GLU A 344 5.36 19.21 -2.81
CA GLU A 344 5.27 20.20 -1.72
C GLU A 344 4.24 19.82 -0.65
N VAL A 345 3.19 19.07 -1.03
CA VAL A 345 2.19 18.57 -0.07
C VAL A 345 2.75 17.41 0.73
N ARG A 346 3.53 16.51 0.09
CA ARG A 346 4.24 15.43 0.78
C ARG A 346 5.20 16.01 1.81
N GLU A 347 6.06 16.95 1.41
CA GLU A 347 7.01 17.61 2.32
C GLU A 347 6.30 18.30 3.48
N ARG A 348 5.22 19.06 3.24
CA ARG A 348 4.42 19.70 4.29
C ARG A 348 3.72 18.72 5.23
N SER A 349 3.49 17.49 4.78
CA SER A 349 2.90 16.43 5.59
C SER A 349 3.92 15.65 6.43
N ALA A 350 5.20 15.93 6.28
CA ALA A 350 6.27 15.33 7.08
C ALA A 350 5.97 15.47 8.59
N GLY A 351 6.17 14.43 9.35
CA GLY A 351 5.83 14.38 10.78
C GLY A 351 4.35 14.22 11.12
N LEU A 352 3.43 14.24 10.14
CA LEU A 352 2.01 13.96 10.36
C LEU A 352 1.73 12.45 10.25
N LYS A 353 0.74 11.97 11.02
CA LYS A 353 0.36 10.55 11.03
C LYS A 353 -0.14 10.02 9.68
N TRP A 354 -0.58 10.90 8.78
CA TRP A 354 -1.08 10.53 7.46
C TRP A 354 -0.03 10.72 6.34
N TYR A 355 1.23 11.00 6.71
CA TYR A 355 2.33 11.09 5.75
C TYR A 355 2.37 9.85 4.84
N PRO A 356 2.40 10.03 3.50
CA PRO A 356 2.22 8.95 2.55
C PRO A 356 3.54 8.18 2.28
N SER A 357 4.10 7.56 3.31
CA SER A 357 5.42 6.92 3.28
C SER A 357 5.62 5.90 2.15
N ASN A 358 4.54 5.25 1.68
CA ASN A 358 4.63 4.29 0.58
C ASN A 358 4.71 4.93 -0.82
N PHE A 359 4.53 6.25 -0.93
CA PHE A 359 4.62 7.02 -2.18
C PHE A 359 5.76 8.03 -2.17
N ALA A 360 6.44 8.20 -1.05
CA ALA A 360 7.30 9.35 -0.82
C ALA A 360 8.79 8.97 -0.79
N GLY A 361 9.64 9.90 -1.28
CA GLY A 361 11.09 9.79 -1.18
C GLY A 361 11.78 8.99 -2.28
N TRP A 362 11.03 8.28 -3.13
CA TRP A 362 11.61 7.37 -4.13
C TRP A 362 12.38 8.10 -5.23
N ASP A 363 11.90 9.25 -5.68
CA ASP A 363 12.59 10.08 -6.68
C ASP A 363 13.95 10.59 -6.14
N ALA A 364 13.94 11.13 -4.91
CA ALA A 364 15.18 11.62 -4.25
C ALA A 364 16.17 10.48 -4.01
N LEU A 365 15.70 9.29 -3.64
CA LEU A 365 16.53 8.11 -3.48
C LEU A 365 17.13 7.68 -4.83
N ALA A 366 16.31 7.59 -5.88
CA ALA A 366 16.78 7.16 -7.20
C ALA A 366 17.83 8.10 -7.77
N ASP A 367 17.66 9.42 -7.60
CA ASP A 367 18.63 10.42 -8.03
C ASP A 367 19.94 10.28 -7.27
N ALA A 368 19.89 10.14 -5.94
CA ALA A 368 21.07 9.92 -5.13
C ALA A 368 21.81 8.61 -5.51
N VAL A 369 21.08 7.53 -5.78
CA VAL A 369 21.66 6.26 -6.22
C VAL A 369 22.31 6.38 -7.59
N ARG A 370 21.71 7.12 -8.54
CA ARG A 370 22.35 7.39 -9.86
C ARG A 370 23.66 8.15 -9.72
N GLU A 371 23.69 9.17 -8.86
CA GLU A 371 24.92 9.94 -8.57
C GLU A 371 26.01 9.04 -7.98
N GLU A 372 25.66 8.19 -7.00
CA GLU A 372 26.60 7.27 -6.37
C GLU A 372 27.17 6.26 -7.37
N LEU A 373 26.28 5.60 -8.15
CA LEU A 373 26.70 4.62 -9.15
C LEU A 373 27.57 5.25 -10.25
N ALA A 374 27.32 6.51 -10.63
CA ALA A 374 28.15 7.21 -11.61
C ALA A 374 29.58 7.49 -11.10
N ALA A 375 29.77 7.55 -9.78
CA ALA A 375 31.07 7.74 -9.13
C ALA A 375 31.77 6.44 -8.74
N MET A 376 31.11 5.27 -8.93
CA MET A 376 31.64 3.95 -8.60
C MET A 376 32.03 3.16 -9.86
N PRO A 377 32.82 2.08 -9.74
CA PRO A 377 33.14 1.19 -10.85
C PRO A 377 31.91 0.65 -11.56
N ALA A 378 31.99 0.42 -12.88
CA ALA A 378 30.85 -0.03 -13.70
C ALA A 378 30.31 -1.43 -13.33
N ASP A 379 31.09 -2.24 -12.64
CA ASP A 379 30.71 -3.56 -12.15
C ASP A 379 30.13 -3.54 -10.73
N THR A 380 29.87 -2.35 -10.17
CA THR A 380 29.24 -2.19 -8.84
C THR A 380 27.90 -2.89 -8.78
N VAL A 381 27.69 -3.66 -7.71
CA VAL A 381 26.39 -4.31 -7.44
C VAL A 381 25.54 -3.41 -6.56
N LEU A 382 24.33 -3.09 -7.04
CA LEU A 382 23.35 -2.40 -6.22
C LEU A 382 22.62 -3.41 -5.35
N VAL A 383 22.61 -3.16 -4.03
CA VAL A 383 21.95 -4.00 -3.02
C VAL A 383 20.96 -3.15 -2.23
N ALA A 384 19.75 -3.62 -2.11
CA ALA A 384 18.68 -3.00 -1.31
C ALA A 384 18.50 -3.74 0.02
N ASP A 385 18.20 -3.02 1.07
CA ASP A 385 17.94 -3.57 2.40
C ASP A 385 16.69 -4.46 2.45
N ASN A 386 15.66 -4.10 1.66
CA ASN A 386 14.39 -4.83 1.62
C ASN A 386 13.72 -4.72 0.23
N PHE A 387 12.63 -5.48 0.06
CA PHE A 387 11.92 -5.59 -1.23
C PHE A 387 11.36 -4.25 -1.74
N LYS A 388 10.95 -3.33 -0.83
CA LYS A 388 10.38 -2.03 -1.24
C LYS A 388 11.44 -1.21 -1.97
N ILE A 389 12.61 -1.07 -1.35
CA ILE A 389 13.74 -0.32 -1.92
C ILE A 389 14.20 -0.99 -3.23
N GLY A 390 14.29 -2.34 -3.23
CA GLY A 390 14.69 -3.09 -4.42
C GLY A 390 13.73 -2.90 -5.60
N ALA A 391 12.43 -2.96 -5.35
CA ALA A 391 11.41 -2.80 -6.38
C ALA A 391 11.30 -1.37 -6.90
N GLU A 392 11.29 -0.37 -6.01
CA GLU A 392 11.21 1.04 -6.39
C GLU A 392 12.44 1.51 -7.18
N LEU A 393 13.64 1.14 -6.72
CA LEU A 393 14.86 1.40 -7.47
C LEU A 393 14.90 0.60 -8.78
N GLY A 394 14.41 -0.65 -8.76
CA GLY A 394 14.30 -1.47 -9.96
C GLY A 394 13.50 -0.77 -11.05
N PHE A 395 12.34 -0.25 -10.71
CA PHE A 395 11.51 0.53 -11.63
C PHE A 395 12.17 1.84 -12.05
N ALA A 396 12.68 2.62 -11.09
CA ALA A 396 13.26 3.95 -11.36
C ALA A 396 14.53 3.90 -12.20
N LEU A 397 15.31 2.82 -12.11
CA LEU A 397 16.57 2.61 -12.86
C LEU A 397 16.39 1.71 -14.09
N GLY A 398 15.22 1.06 -14.25
CA GLY A 398 14.98 0.07 -15.29
C GLY A 398 15.80 -1.22 -15.10
N ASP A 399 16.22 -1.56 -13.88
CA ASP A 399 17.02 -2.76 -13.59
C ASP A 399 16.27 -3.73 -12.65
N PRO A 400 15.72 -4.85 -13.15
CA PRO A 400 15.02 -5.82 -12.34
C PRO A 400 15.95 -6.77 -11.55
N ARG A 401 17.26 -6.57 -11.57
CA ARG A 401 18.26 -7.48 -11.01
C ARG A 401 18.86 -6.99 -9.68
N ILE A 402 18.26 -5.98 -9.06
CA ILE A 402 18.72 -5.43 -7.78
C ILE A 402 18.66 -6.52 -6.72
N ARG A 403 19.81 -6.78 -6.07
CA ARG A 403 19.89 -7.76 -4.98
C ARG A 403 19.25 -7.18 -3.72
N VAL A 404 18.64 -8.03 -2.91
CA VAL A 404 17.86 -7.63 -1.73
C VAL A 404 18.31 -8.45 -0.53
N LEU A 405 18.67 -7.77 0.58
CA LEU A 405 19.01 -8.45 1.83
C LEU A 405 17.77 -9.14 2.45
N ASP A 406 18.00 -10.17 3.23
CA ASP A 406 16.94 -10.72 4.08
C ASP A 406 16.50 -9.68 5.11
N HIS A 407 15.19 -9.38 5.09
CA HIS A 407 14.57 -8.38 5.95
C HIS A 407 13.21 -8.88 6.46
N PRO A 408 12.79 -8.54 7.71
CA PRO A 408 11.49 -8.93 8.25
C PRO A 408 10.30 -8.52 7.37
N LEU A 409 10.38 -7.36 6.70
CA LEU A 409 9.34 -6.90 5.77
C LEU A 409 9.15 -7.84 4.57
N ASN A 410 10.23 -8.45 4.05
CA ASN A 410 10.11 -9.38 2.92
C ASN A 410 9.23 -10.58 3.29
N ARG A 411 9.39 -11.10 4.52
CA ARG A 411 8.56 -12.20 5.05
C ARG A 411 7.16 -11.72 5.40
N HIS A 412 7.04 -10.56 6.05
CA HIS A 412 5.75 -9.99 6.45
C HIS A 412 4.80 -9.78 5.27
N HIS A 413 5.32 -9.40 4.10
CA HIS A 413 4.55 -9.19 2.88
C HIS A 413 4.52 -10.41 1.93
N GLY A 414 5.08 -11.56 2.33
CA GLY A 414 5.11 -12.78 1.50
C GLY A 414 6.09 -12.71 0.32
N ARG A 415 7.02 -11.74 0.31
CA ARG A 415 7.95 -11.48 -0.81
C ARG A 415 9.24 -12.31 -0.73
N ALA A 416 9.63 -12.77 0.46
CA ALA A 416 10.89 -13.49 0.65
C ALA A 416 11.02 -14.75 -0.24
N PRO A 417 10.01 -15.64 -0.36
CA PRO A 417 10.13 -16.80 -1.24
C PRO A 417 10.32 -16.41 -2.71
N GLN A 418 9.68 -15.32 -3.15
CA GLN A 418 9.79 -14.85 -4.53
C GLN A 418 11.19 -14.31 -4.85
N LEU A 419 11.77 -13.53 -3.93
CA LEU A 419 13.13 -13.02 -4.07
C LEU A 419 14.15 -14.16 -4.13
N GLN A 420 13.94 -15.25 -3.36
CA GLN A 420 14.76 -16.46 -3.43
C GLN A 420 14.64 -17.17 -4.78
N LEU A 421 13.42 -17.35 -5.29
CA LEU A 421 13.17 -17.98 -6.58
C LEU A 421 13.82 -17.23 -7.75
N TRP A 422 13.90 -15.93 -7.67
CA TRP A 422 14.54 -15.09 -8.69
C TRP A 422 16.05 -14.94 -8.48
N HIS A 423 16.62 -15.55 -7.42
CA HIS A 423 18.02 -15.37 -7.02
C HIS A 423 18.39 -13.89 -6.76
N LEU A 424 17.41 -13.09 -6.32
CA LEU A 424 17.62 -11.69 -5.93
C LEU A 424 17.94 -11.55 -4.45
N GLN A 425 17.53 -12.50 -3.60
CA GLN A 425 17.92 -12.48 -2.19
C GLN A 425 19.44 -12.62 -2.06
N LEU A 426 20.03 -11.77 -1.24
CA LEU A 426 21.43 -11.81 -0.86
C LEU A 426 21.53 -12.16 0.62
N ASP A 427 22.14 -13.28 0.94
CA ASP A 427 22.30 -13.72 2.33
C ASP A 427 23.61 -13.25 2.92
N ASP A 428 24.67 -13.20 2.13
CA ASP A 428 26.02 -12.82 2.52
C ASP A 428 26.75 -12.10 1.38
N ARG A 429 27.65 -11.17 1.73
CA ARG A 429 28.50 -10.47 0.78
C ARG A 429 29.41 -11.41 -0.03
N ALA A 430 29.81 -12.55 0.54
CA ALA A 430 30.65 -13.54 -0.15
C ALA A 430 30.07 -13.99 -1.51
N GLU A 431 28.75 -13.92 -1.69
CA GLU A 431 28.09 -14.22 -2.96
C GLU A 431 28.44 -13.23 -4.09
N LEU A 432 28.97 -12.06 -3.76
CA LEU A 432 29.25 -11.00 -4.72
C LEU A 432 30.68 -11.06 -5.32
N ALA A 433 31.44 -12.12 -5.01
CA ALA A 433 32.74 -12.45 -5.62
C ALA A 433 33.73 -11.26 -5.65
N GLY A 434 33.81 -10.47 -4.57
CA GLY A 434 34.77 -9.36 -4.46
C GLY A 434 34.45 -8.13 -5.32
N ARG A 435 33.21 -7.98 -5.78
CA ARG A 435 32.76 -6.78 -6.51
C ARG A 435 32.45 -5.62 -5.56
N PRO A 436 32.63 -4.36 -5.98
CA PRO A 436 32.18 -3.22 -5.20
C PRO A 436 30.65 -3.24 -5.04
N VAL A 437 30.17 -2.71 -3.93
CA VAL A 437 28.72 -2.74 -3.61
C VAL A 437 28.25 -1.36 -3.18
N LEU A 438 27.11 -0.94 -3.73
CA LEU A 438 26.31 0.16 -3.19
C LEU A 438 25.12 -0.43 -2.44
N LEU A 439 25.15 -0.35 -1.11
CA LEU A 439 24.04 -0.78 -0.27
C LEU A 439 23.13 0.41 0.05
N VAL A 440 21.82 0.21 -0.13
CA VAL A 440 20.77 1.18 0.22
C VAL A 440 19.92 0.64 1.35
N THR A 441 19.93 1.31 2.50
CA THR A 441 19.19 0.95 3.70
C THR A 441 18.09 1.98 3.99
N GLY A 442 16.89 1.52 4.36
CA GLY A 442 15.78 2.36 4.78
C GLY A 442 15.68 2.46 6.31
N ALA A 443 15.97 3.63 6.87
CA ALA A 443 15.90 3.83 8.32
C ALA A 443 14.47 3.78 8.89
N ASN A 444 13.45 3.97 8.04
CA ASN A 444 12.03 3.97 8.42
C ASN A 444 11.35 2.60 8.26
N ASP A 445 12.06 1.59 7.74
CA ASP A 445 11.51 0.28 7.40
C ASP A 445 11.50 -0.72 8.56
N VAL A 446 12.09 -0.35 9.69
CA VAL A 446 12.00 -1.05 10.96
C VAL A 446 11.51 -0.10 12.05
N LYS A 447 11.01 -0.64 13.16
CA LYS A 447 10.72 0.19 14.33
C LYS A 447 11.99 0.89 14.79
N PHE A 448 11.89 2.15 15.20
CA PHE A 448 13.05 2.94 15.62
C PHE A 448 13.89 2.22 16.70
N SER A 449 13.24 1.56 17.66
CA SER A 449 13.91 0.76 18.72
C SER A 449 14.65 -0.47 18.19
N ALA A 450 14.42 -0.91 16.95
CA ALA A 450 15.10 -2.05 16.32
C ALA A 450 16.15 -1.61 15.28
N LEU A 451 16.32 -0.30 15.08
CA LEU A 451 17.15 0.22 13.99
C LEU A 451 18.63 -0.03 14.24
N LEU A 452 19.12 0.14 15.48
CA LEU A 452 20.49 -0.19 15.84
C LEU A 452 20.81 -1.66 15.57
N GLN A 453 19.95 -2.57 16.04
CA GLN A 453 20.10 -4.00 15.79
C GLN A 453 20.10 -4.33 14.29
N ARG A 454 19.28 -3.60 13.48
CA ARG A 454 19.31 -3.77 12.02
C ARG A 454 20.66 -3.39 11.44
N TYR A 455 21.24 -2.26 11.82
CA TYR A 455 22.56 -1.85 11.35
C TYR A 455 23.65 -2.86 11.73
N GLN A 456 23.63 -3.35 12.98
CA GLN A 456 24.57 -4.39 13.43
C GLN A 456 24.40 -5.70 12.63
N THR A 457 23.16 -6.08 12.29
CA THR A 457 22.90 -7.24 11.42
C THR A 457 23.47 -7.04 10.02
N ILE A 458 23.37 -5.82 9.47
CA ILE A 458 23.94 -5.49 8.16
C ILE A 458 25.47 -5.56 8.23
N CYS A 459 26.11 -5.02 9.27
CA CYS A 459 27.54 -5.13 9.47
C CYS A 459 28.01 -6.61 9.49
N ALA A 460 27.30 -7.47 10.20
CA ALA A 460 27.64 -8.89 10.30
C ALA A 460 27.61 -9.60 8.94
N ARG A 461 26.73 -9.16 8.02
CA ARG A 461 26.55 -9.76 6.69
C ARG A 461 27.40 -9.11 5.59
N MET A 462 27.58 -7.81 5.66
CA MET A 462 28.20 -7.02 4.58
C MET A 462 29.64 -6.61 4.89
N GLY A 463 30.05 -6.64 6.15
CA GLY A 463 31.29 -6.06 6.65
C GLY A 463 31.05 -4.75 7.38
N ALA A 464 32.14 -4.16 7.92
CA ALA A 464 32.08 -2.86 8.58
C ALA A 464 31.41 -1.82 7.66
N LEU A 465 30.41 -1.12 8.18
CA LEU A 465 29.75 -0.06 7.39
C LEU A 465 30.73 1.08 7.17
N PRO A 466 30.98 1.48 5.92
CA PRO A 466 31.79 2.67 5.62
C PRO A 466 31.01 3.93 5.97
N VAL A 467 31.70 5.07 6.00
CA VAL A 467 31.03 6.37 6.10
C VAL A 467 29.98 6.47 5.00
N SER A 468 28.73 6.68 5.43
CA SER A 468 27.57 6.56 4.56
C SER A 468 27.00 7.92 4.20
N ARG A 469 26.47 8.06 2.98
CA ARG A 469 25.67 9.22 2.59
C ARG A 469 24.25 9.03 3.09
N VAL A 470 23.74 10.01 3.82
CA VAL A 470 22.35 10.06 4.28
C VAL A 470 21.52 10.88 3.30
N VAL A 471 20.40 10.31 2.83
CA VAL A 471 19.40 10.97 1.98
C VAL A 471 18.13 11.16 2.77
N ASN A 472 17.83 12.39 3.14
CA ASN A 472 16.61 12.78 3.80
C ASN A 472 15.62 13.31 2.77
N ALA A 473 14.56 12.56 2.47
CA ALA A 473 13.44 13.03 1.69
C ALA A 473 12.34 13.56 2.61
N ASP A 474 11.61 14.57 2.16
CA ASP A 474 10.50 15.19 2.89
C ASP A 474 10.88 15.48 4.37
N ARG A 475 11.90 16.31 4.56
CA ARG A 475 12.41 16.69 5.89
C ARG A 475 12.92 15.51 6.74
N GLY A 476 13.28 14.39 6.12
CA GLY A 476 13.71 13.17 6.79
C GLY A 476 12.57 12.27 7.28
N ALA A 477 11.32 12.56 6.88
CA ALA A 477 10.20 11.64 7.07
C ALA A 477 10.42 10.31 6.32
N GLN A 478 11.20 10.35 5.22
CA GLN A 478 11.87 9.19 4.64
C GLN A 478 13.39 9.42 4.71
N ARG A 479 14.09 8.45 5.30
CA ARG A 479 15.53 8.52 5.48
C ARG A 479 16.19 7.28 4.92
N PHE A 480 17.06 7.46 3.94
CA PHE A 480 17.83 6.39 3.31
C PHE A 480 19.32 6.59 3.57
N ILE A 481 20.04 5.48 3.63
CA ILE A 481 21.46 5.44 3.90
C ILE A 481 22.13 4.66 2.79
N LEU A 482 23.06 5.31 2.10
CA LEU A 482 23.82 4.78 0.99
C LEU A 482 25.25 4.49 1.46
N SER A 483 25.65 3.22 1.45
CA SER A 483 26.96 2.76 1.90
C SER A 483 27.73 2.14 0.74
N ARG A 484 28.94 2.67 0.46
CA ARG A 484 29.85 2.19 -0.60
C ARG A 484 30.82 1.19 -0.01
N PHE A 485 30.75 -0.07 -0.40
CA PHE A 485 31.73 -1.08 -0.01
C PHE A 485 32.71 -1.32 -1.15
N GLU A 486 33.99 -1.28 -0.82
CA GLU A 486 35.05 -1.65 -1.75
C GLU A 486 35.03 -3.16 -2.06
N ALA A 487 35.68 -3.55 -3.16
CA ALA A 487 35.67 -4.93 -3.63
C ALA A 487 36.28 -5.91 -2.61
N ASP A 488 37.27 -5.48 -1.84
CA ASP A 488 38.03 -6.24 -0.85
C ASP A 488 37.44 -6.23 0.56
N ALA A 489 36.33 -5.52 0.80
CA ALA A 489 35.68 -5.51 2.12
C ALA A 489 35.18 -6.91 2.51
N VAL A 490 35.56 -7.36 3.71
CA VAL A 490 35.27 -8.72 4.22
C VAL A 490 34.18 -8.69 5.29
N PRO A 491 33.17 -9.57 5.24
CA PRO A 491 32.18 -9.71 6.30
C PRO A 491 32.83 -10.00 7.66
N GLY A 492 32.36 -9.32 8.70
CA GLY A 492 32.83 -9.52 10.08
C GLY A 492 34.20 -8.95 10.42
N GLU A 493 34.94 -8.38 9.44
CA GLU A 493 36.18 -7.66 9.70
C GLU A 493 35.91 -6.16 9.94
N GLY A 494 36.65 -5.58 10.87
CA GLY A 494 36.56 -4.17 11.28
C GLY A 494 35.44 -3.86 12.26
N ASP A 495 35.55 -2.69 12.88
CA ASP A 495 34.53 -2.22 13.81
C ASP A 495 33.30 -1.73 13.06
N CYS A 496 32.12 -2.18 13.48
CA CYS A 496 30.87 -1.71 12.92
C CYS A 496 30.58 -0.29 13.41
N VAL A 497 30.78 0.70 12.56
CA VAL A 497 30.37 2.08 12.83
C VAL A 497 29.01 2.30 12.16
N THR A 498 27.99 2.52 12.99
CA THR A 498 26.63 2.69 12.45
C THR A 498 26.34 4.15 12.07
N PRO A 499 25.36 4.39 11.18
CA PRO A 499 24.75 5.71 11.05
C PRO A 499 24.22 6.20 12.40
N ALA A 500 24.25 7.51 12.63
CA ALA A 500 23.78 8.10 13.89
C ALA A 500 22.28 7.83 14.08
N LEU A 501 21.89 7.62 15.35
CA LEU A 501 20.50 7.64 15.81
C LEU A 501 20.34 8.81 16.78
N ALA A 502 19.26 9.57 16.64
CA ALA A 502 18.97 10.66 17.55
C ALA A 502 17.47 10.82 17.77
N TYR A 503 17.14 11.50 18.84
CA TYR A 503 15.76 11.86 19.14
C TYR A 503 15.71 13.20 19.88
N VAL A 504 14.75 14.04 19.54
CA VAL A 504 14.49 15.31 20.21
C VAL A 504 13.31 15.13 21.17
N ASP A 505 13.58 15.14 22.47
CA ASP A 505 12.57 15.01 23.51
C ASP A 505 11.79 16.32 23.70
N GLN A 506 12.47 17.47 23.57
CA GLN A 506 11.90 18.80 23.68
C GLN A 506 12.57 19.76 22.68
N PRO A 507 11.77 20.68 22.07
CA PRO A 507 10.31 20.78 22.14
C PRO A 507 9.63 19.60 21.44
N LEU A 508 8.39 19.29 21.80
CA LEU A 508 7.59 18.29 21.07
C LEU A 508 7.28 18.79 19.64
N ALA A 509 7.13 17.87 18.70
CA ALA A 509 6.73 18.20 17.34
C ALA A 509 5.41 19.02 17.33
N GLY A 510 5.40 20.17 16.64
CA GLY A 510 4.29 21.11 16.60
C GLY A 510 4.20 22.04 17.83
N ALA A 511 5.16 22.01 18.74
CA ALA A 511 5.19 22.92 19.87
C ALA A 511 5.30 24.37 19.42
N ARG A 512 4.60 25.27 20.13
CA ARG A 512 4.71 26.72 19.94
C ARG A 512 5.83 27.29 20.78
N VAL A 513 6.69 28.10 20.17
CA VAL A 513 7.83 28.76 20.79
C VAL A 513 7.76 30.26 20.52
N ASP A 514 7.71 31.09 21.60
CA ASP A 514 7.54 32.55 21.54
C ASP A 514 8.74 33.30 22.17
N ALA A 515 9.67 32.54 22.79
CA ALA A 515 10.84 33.05 23.51
C ALA A 515 11.98 32.02 23.41
N PRO A 516 13.20 32.33 23.81
CA PRO A 516 14.28 31.33 23.86
C PRO A 516 13.84 30.07 24.57
N PHE A 517 14.10 28.92 23.91
CA PHE A 517 13.64 27.62 24.36
C PHE A 517 14.78 26.61 24.38
N GLU A 518 14.64 25.62 25.25
CA GLU A 518 15.59 24.52 25.36
C GLU A 518 15.26 23.43 24.35
N VAL A 519 16.27 22.99 23.61
CA VAL A 519 16.23 21.75 22.80
C VAL A 519 16.98 20.67 23.56
N ARG A 520 16.29 19.60 23.90
CA ARG A 520 16.82 18.47 24.64
C ARG A 520 16.55 17.18 23.91
N GLY A 521 17.50 16.25 23.97
CA GLY A 521 17.37 14.94 23.37
C GLY A 521 18.59 14.06 23.64
N TRP A 522 18.76 13.09 22.78
CA TRP A 522 19.89 12.20 22.82
C TRP A 522 20.37 11.87 21.40
N ALA A 523 21.65 11.55 21.25
CA ALA A 523 22.25 11.11 20.01
C ALA A 523 23.28 10.02 20.30
N VAL A 524 23.33 9.02 19.45
CA VAL A 524 24.26 7.88 19.54
C VAL A 524 24.80 7.53 18.17
N LYS A 525 26.08 7.16 18.09
CA LYS A 525 26.72 6.63 16.91
C LYS A 525 27.57 5.42 17.30
N ASP A 526 26.97 4.23 17.13
CA ASP A 526 27.57 2.98 17.57
C ASP A 526 28.92 2.76 16.88
N GLY A 527 29.93 2.37 17.64
CA GLY A 527 31.29 2.12 17.20
C GLY A 527 32.21 3.35 17.18
N SER A 528 31.77 4.54 16.75
CA SER A 528 32.63 5.74 16.73
C SER A 528 32.33 6.76 17.82
N GLY A 529 31.10 6.81 18.33
CA GLY A 529 30.62 7.86 19.21
C GLY A 529 30.34 9.19 18.49
N VAL A 530 29.67 10.09 19.21
CA VAL A 530 29.29 11.44 18.75
C VAL A 530 30.29 12.46 19.27
N ALA A 531 30.88 13.23 18.34
CA ALA A 531 31.81 14.30 18.66
C ALA A 531 31.10 15.62 18.95
N SER A 532 30.04 15.95 18.20
CA SER A 532 29.24 17.14 18.41
C SER A 532 27.82 16.99 17.87
N VAL A 533 26.91 17.76 18.46
CA VAL A 533 25.52 17.90 17.99
C VAL A 533 25.24 19.39 17.80
N VAL A 534 24.77 19.77 16.62
CA VAL A 534 24.39 21.13 16.28
C VAL A 534 22.90 21.16 15.99
N VAL A 535 22.17 22.07 16.63
CA VAL A 535 20.75 22.29 16.37
C VAL A 535 20.59 23.13 15.11
N THR A 536 19.72 22.71 14.21
CA THR A 536 19.40 23.45 12.99
C THR A 536 17.95 23.91 12.97
N LEU A 537 17.68 25.05 12.34
CA LEU A 537 16.34 25.50 11.99
C LEU A 537 16.27 25.72 10.48
N ASP A 538 15.29 25.10 9.84
CA ASP A 538 15.14 25.07 8.37
C ASP A 538 16.45 24.67 7.67
N GLY A 539 17.20 23.73 8.25
CA GLY A 539 18.48 23.24 7.77
C GLY A 539 19.67 24.16 8.01
N VAL A 540 19.48 25.33 8.68
CA VAL A 540 20.55 26.28 9.03
C VAL A 540 20.99 26.05 10.48
N PRO A 541 22.31 25.90 10.77
CA PRO A 541 22.84 25.80 12.13
C PRO A 541 22.51 27.04 12.96
N VAL A 542 21.98 26.84 14.19
CA VAL A 542 21.56 27.92 15.07
C VAL A 542 22.15 27.83 16.48
N ALA A 543 22.52 26.66 16.96
CA ALA A 543 23.12 26.48 18.27
C ALA A 543 23.94 25.21 18.37
N ASP A 544 25.11 25.27 18.99
CA ASP A 544 25.89 24.11 19.40
C ASP A 544 25.27 23.53 20.68
N ALA A 545 25.07 22.22 20.72
CA ALA A 545 24.53 21.54 21.88
C ALA A 545 25.65 21.10 22.84
N GLN A 546 25.38 21.19 24.14
CA GLN A 546 26.19 20.51 25.14
C GLN A 546 25.85 19.03 25.12
N TYR A 547 26.79 18.20 24.65
CA TYR A 547 26.66 16.74 24.57
C TYR A 547 27.37 16.06 25.74
N GLY A 548 26.87 14.89 26.19
CA GLY A 548 27.46 14.09 27.26
C GLY A 548 26.62 14.04 28.54
N ALA A 549 25.34 14.41 28.47
CA ALA A 549 24.42 14.22 29.61
C ALA A 549 24.03 12.75 29.76
N SER A 550 24.00 12.24 31.01
CA SER A 550 23.73 10.82 31.27
C SER A 550 22.27 10.46 31.03
N ASN A 551 22.03 9.39 30.25
CA ASN A 551 20.70 8.88 29.94
C ASN A 551 20.68 7.33 29.88
N PRO A 552 20.93 6.64 31.01
CA PRO A 552 21.02 5.17 31.04
C PRO A 552 19.72 4.48 30.64
N TRP A 553 18.55 5.12 30.86
CA TRP A 553 17.26 4.57 30.50
C TRP A 553 17.14 4.34 28.97
N ILE A 554 17.65 5.27 28.17
CA ILE A 554 17.64 5.12 26.70
C ILE A 554 18.49 3.94 26.28
N VAL A 555 19.69 3.79 26.85
CA VAL A 555 20.60 2.69 26.51
C VAL A 555 20.00 1.34 26.86
N GLU A 556 19.45 1.19 28.06
CA GLU A 556 18.88 -0.09 28.52
C GLU A 556 17.55 -0.42 27.80
N ARG A 557 16.66 0.56 27.70
CA ARG A 557 15.27 0.33 27.31
C ARG A 557 15.04 0.48 25.81
N PHE A 558 15.77 1.37 25.16
CA PHE A 558 15.53 1.75 23.77
C PHE A 558 16.58 1.18 22.80
N LEU A 559 17.86 1.16 23.22
CA LEU A 559 18.96 0.59 22.43
C LEU A 559 19.22 -0.90 22.78
N GLY A 560 18.43 -1.48 23.68
CA GLY A 560 18.49 -2.91 24.03
C GLY A 560 19.73 -3.35 24.79
N GLY A 561 20.52 -2.40 25.31
CA GLY A 561 21.79 -2.69 26.00
C GLY A 561 22.94 -3.11 25.07
N ASP A 562 22.70 -3.18 23.76
CA ASP A 562 23.67 -3.67 22.77
C ASP A 562 24.50 -2.54 22.12
N SER A 563 24.33 -1.29 22.56
CA SER A 563 25.10 -0.15 22.05
C SER A 563 26.59 -0.28 22.39
N ARG A 564 27.42 -0.05 21.38
CA ARG A 564 28.88 0.02 21.46
C ARG A 564 29.39 1.45 21.33
N ASP A 565 28.52 2.44 21.60
CA ASP A 565 28.91 3.85 21.59
C ASP A 565 29.93 4.10 22.73
N PRO A 566 31.10 4.69 22.44
CA PRO A 566 32.12 4.98 23.46
C PRO A 566 31.64 5.88 24.61
N ALA A 567 30.63 6.73 24.37
CA ALA A 567 30.02 7.55 25.40
C ALA A 567 29.21 6.76 26.45
N GLY A 568 28.91 5.47 26.17
CA GLY A 568 28.15 4.61 27.08
C GLY A 568 26.74 5.14 27.32
N ALA A 569 26.47 5.61 28.56
CA ALA A 569 25.19 6.22 28.90
C ALA A 569 25.15 7.76 28.74
N ASP A 570 26.26 8.40 28.45
CA ASP A 570 26.39 9.86 28.40
C ASP A 570 26.09 10.39 27.00
N ILE A 571 24.90 10.08 26.50
CA ILE A 571 24.43 10.33 25.13
C ILE A 571 23.41 11.46 25.01
N GLY A 572 23.06 12.10 26.13
CA GLY A 572 22.11 13.21 26.16
C GLY A 572 22.73 14.52 25.66
N PHE A 573 21.93 15.37 25.04
CA PHE A 573 22.34 16.71 24.65
C PHE A 573 21.32 17.76 25.07
N THR A 574 21.80 19.01 25.25
CA THR A 574 20.97 20.18 25.49
C THR A 574 21.50 21.40 24.74
N ALA A 575 20.60 22.23 24.21
CA ALA A 575 20.93 23.49 23.57
C ALA A 575 19.85 24.53 23.86
N THR A 576 20.20 25.81 23.87
CA THR A 576 19.22 26.90 23.92
C THR A 576 19.15 27.58 22.57
N VAL A 577 17.95 27.72 22.04
CA VAL A 577 17.69 28.33 20.74
C VAL A 577 16.84 29.59 20.94
N ASP A 578 17.27 30.70 20.33
CA ASP A 578 16.50 31.94 20.27
C ASP A 578 15.68 32.01 18.97
N PRO A 579 14.33 32.02 19.04
CA PRO A 579 13.49 32.12 17.86
C PRO A 579 13.36 33.56 17.31
N ALA A 580 13.89 34.58 17.98
CA ALA A 580 13.72 35.97 17.59
C ALA A 580 14.11 36.32 16.14
N PRO A 581 15.11 35.68 15.50
CA PRO A 581 15.44 35.92 14.09
C PRO A 581 14.44 35.32 13.11
N LEU A 582 13.53 34.43 13.54
CA LEU A 582 12.61 33.73 12.69
C LEU A 582 11.33 34.50 12.43
N THR A 583 10.74 34.29 11.25
CA THR A 583 9.40 34.79 10.95
C THR A 583 8.34 34.01 11.72
N PRO A 584 7.20 34.63 12.10
CA PRO A 584 6.10 33.86 12.67
C PRO A 584 5.59 32.80 11.69
N GLY A 585 5.34 31.57 12.17
CA GLY A 585 4.84 30.46 11.39
C GLY A 585 5.56 29.15 11.68
N ARG A 586 5.38 28.20 10.78
CA ARG A 586 6.00 26.87 10.88
C ARG A 586 7.45 26.92 10.44
N HIS A 587 8.32 26.35 11.28
CA HIS A 587 9.74 26.11 11.04
C HIS A 587 10.07 24.64 11.31
N TRP A 588 11.24 24.19 10.85
CA TRP A 588 11.69 22.82 10.99
C TRP A 588 12.94 22.75 11.86
N LEU A 589 12.81 22.10 13.01
CA LEU A 589 13.89 21.85 13.95
C LEU A 589 14.58 20.53 13.57
N GLY A 590 15.87 20.59 13.28
CA GLY A 590 16.70 19.43 12.94
C GLY A 590 17.98 19.38 13.77
N LEU A 591 18.78 18.33 13.54
CA LEU A 591 20.09 18.14 14.13
C LEU A 591 21.12 17.84 13.04
N GLU A 592 22.34 18.36 13.23
CA GLU A 592 23.53 17.92 12.51
C GLU A 592 24.44 17.25 13.54
N ILE A 593 24.81 15.99 13.28
CA ILE A 593 25.55 15.13 14.20
C ILE A 593 26.89 14.80 13.54
N THR A 594 27.97 15.15 14.22
CA THR A 594 29.33 14.81 13.80
C THR A 594 29.83 13.63 14.63
N GLY A 595 30.28 12.58 13.97
CA GLY A 595 30.94 11.44 14.61
C GLY A 595 32.43 11.67 14.85
N HIS A 596 33.03 10.93 15.79
CA HIS A 596 34.50 10.92 15.94
C HIS A 596 35.23 10.32 14.75
N ASP A 597 34.51 9.61 13.86
CA ASP A 597 34.99 9.14 12.55
C ASP A 597 35.05 10.25 11.48
N GLY A 598 34.69 11.48 11.82
CA GLY A 598 34.65 12.63 10.93
C GLY A 598 33.41 12.69 10.03
N SER A 599 32.48 11.74 10.14
CA SER A 599 31.21 11.78 9.42
C SER A 599 30.31 12.91 9.95
N VAL A 600 29.53 13.52 9.05
CA VAL A 600 28.52 14.52 9.39
C VAL A 600 27.19 14.05 8.83
N GLU A 601 26.21 13.91 9.71
CA GLU A 601 24.89 13.39 9.38
C GLU A 601 23.78 14.35 9.80
N ARG A 602 22.86 14.64 8.88
CA ARG A 602 21.65 15.39 9.21
C ARG A 602 20.56 14.43 9.66
N TRP A 603 19.98 14.69 10.82
CA TRP A 603 18.84 13.95 11.34
C TRP A 603 17.52 14.48 10.78
N ALA A 604 16.45 13.67 10.89
CA ALA A 604 15.10 14.07 10.49
C ALA A 604 14.64 15.32 11.24
N GLU A 605 14.00 16.23 10.53
CA GLU A 605 13.48 17.48 11.09
C GLU A 605 12.07 17.28 11.64
N GLN A 606 11.74 18.03 12.70
CA GLN A 606 10.38 18.07 13.25
C GLN A 606 9.81 19.50 13.21
N PRO A 607 8.48 19.67 12.99
CA PRO A 607 7.89 21.00 12.92
C PRO A 607 7.82 21.65 14.30
N ILE A 608 8.04 22.97 14.34
CA ILE A 608 7.74 23.87 15.45
C ILE A 608 6.95 25.07 14.92
N GLU A 609 6.18 25.73 15.77
CA GLU A 609 5.41 26.94 15.41
C GLU A 609 6.00 28.15 16.16
N VAL A 610 6.58 29.08 15.43
CA VAL A 610 7.12 30.33 16.00
C VAL A 610 6.00 31.34 16.09
N GLY A 611 5.76 31.88 17.30
CA GLY A 611 4.77 32.92 17.53
C GLY A 611 5.22 34.30 17.04
N PRO A 612 4.30 35.27 16.93
CA PRO A 612 4.70 36.65 16.66
C PRO A 612 5.59 37.18 17.79
N ALA A 613 6.65 37.93 17.42
CA ALA A 613 7.51 38.58 18.39
C ALA A 613 6.65 39.44 19.34
N ARG A 614 6.80 39.26 20.66
CA ARG A 614 6.08 40.01 21.68
C ARG A 614 6.70 41.39 21.89
#